data_58f15c09e9c1756e170442e814be21b7
#
_entry.id   58f15c09e9c1756e170442e814be21b7
#
_cell.length_a   1.000
_cell.length_b   1.000
_cell.length_c   1.000
_cell.angle_alpha   90.00
_cell.angle_beta   90.00
_cell.angle_gamma   90.00
#
_symmetry.space_group_name_H-M   'P 1'
#
loop_
_entity.id
_entity.type
_entity.pdbx_description
1 polymer ?
#
loop_
_entity_poly.entity_id
_entity_poly.type
_entity_poly.pdbx_seq_one_letter_code
_entity_poly.pdbx_strand_id
1 'polypeptide(L)'
;MKLSRRRLLAGTGIGVAAGAGIYELVDQLAGGSPARSADLADGRGVEQHLLAGVREIVDDGVEVLVPPLHHEVVTATVQAGSLATARRELEAALAQLEARYPGTPAGLGITLAWGVPYFRRYVPRQAARLMPIDQRASQVTGRTVSALTDAVRFTSDPEETILEQNDVAILLRSDALAHIADAHRVLFAELGVFVKTSVRRGFAGGGFDGGIGLPKQMAVAAGVKGADLIPDGSELFLGFTSTQKTGLGPARIANFESLGLVTSPDGYFEGGTHMHLSHITEDVEAWYLNFAFRERAETAFRPGIDLKAGARTVPQGPDEISNAADVKETFARTGSIGHSAALQTASRLAVELIGDDGTVYPKGTAIPQRADFNTLDNPFAWSARPGVDGMAKEPAAGVHFVVFNPSSDDFARTRRAMDGELPDGTKLAITPRSRMQGFNAILRTTHRQNFLVPPRRARAFPLSELKR
;
A
#
# COMPACT_ATOMS: atom_id res chain seq x y z
N MET A 1 15.72 10.72 23.63
CA MET A 1 16.46 9.89 24.63
C MET A 1 16.98 8.66 23.90
N LYS A 2 18.28 8.59 23.62
CA LYS A 2 18.87 7.45 22.89
C LYS A 2 18.83 6.22 23.77
N LEU A 3 17.98 5.25 23.46
CA LEU A 3 18.01 3.95 24.13
C LEU A 3 19.29 3.21 23.72
N SER A 4 20.13 2.85 24.67
CA SER A 4 21.33 2.09 24.37
C SER A 4 20.95 0.65 24.01
N ARG A 5 21.71 0.03 23.09
CA ARG A 5 21.58 -1.38 22.67
C ARG A 5 21.39 -2.35 23.88
N ARG A 6 22.08 -2.07 25.01
CA ARG A 6 21.94 -2.84 26.24
C ARG A 6 20.58 -2.68 26.93
N ARG A 7 19.93 -1.52 26.85
CA ARG A 7 18.61 -1.30 27.45
C ARG A 7 17.49 -1.91 26.57
N LEU A 8 17.66 -1.85 25.25
CA LEU A 8 16.75 -2.53 24.33
C LEU A 8 16.80 -4.06 24.55
N LEU A 9 18.00 -4.65 24.63
CA LEU A 9 18.19 -6.08 24.86
C LEU A 9 17.87 -6.53 26.28
N ALA A 10 18.01 -5.66 27.29
CA ALA A 10 17.67 -5.98 28.68
C ALA A 10 16.17 -5.89 28.98
N GLY A 11 15.41 -5.11 28.20
CA GLY A 11 13.95 -5.07 28.24
C GLY A 11 13.28 -6.23 27.51
N THR A 12 13.99 -6.88 26.58
CA THR A 12 13.51 -8.00 25.74
C THR A 12 13.95 -9.38 26.27
N GLY A 13 14.29 -9.50 27.56
CA GLY A 13 14.53 -10.79 28.22
C GLY A 13 13.30 -11.73 28.23
N ILE A 14 12.24 -11.36 27.55
CA ILE A 14 11.11 -12.21 27.19
C ILE A 14 11.43 -12.71 25.79
N GLY A 15 11.70 -14.00 25.65
CA GLY A 15 11.86 -14.63 24.34
C GLY A 15 10.74 -14.17 23.41
N VAL A 16 11.10 -13.48 22.34
CA VAL A 16 10.18 -13.08 21.30
C VAL A 16 9.63 -14.35 20.69
N ALA A 17 8.49 -14.79 21.22
CA ALA A 17 7.66 -15.76 20.55
C ALA A 17 7.28 -15.13 19.21
N ALA A 18 7.75 -15.74 18.14
CA ALA A 18 7.61 -15.25 16.78
C ALA A 18 6.22 -14.63 16.54
N GLY A 19 6.21 -13.35 16.17
CA GLY A 19 5.15 -12.69 15.44
C GLY A 19 4.23 -11.73 16.20
N ALA A 20 3.85 -11.95 17.45
CA ALA A 20 2.87 -11.07 18.12
C ALA A 20 3.51 -9.89 18.86
N GLY A 21 4.65 -10.09 19.50
CA GLY A 21 5.23 -9.10 20.41
C GLY A 21 6.04 -7.95 19.78
N ILE A 22 6.48 -8.06 18.52
CA ILE A 22 7.36 -7.03 17.96
C ILE A 22 6.61 -5.74 17.64
N TYR A 23 5.34 -5.84 17.21
CA TYR A 23 4.53 -4.66 16.87
C TYR A 23 4.05 -3.88 18.11
N GLU A 24 4.12 -4.46 19.32
CA GLU A 24 3.91 -3.75 20.58
C GLU A 24 5.04 -2.73 20.87
N LEU A 25 6.23 -2.94 20.29
CA LEU A 25 7.33 -1.98 20.38
C LEU A 25 7.07 -0.70 19.58
N VAL A 26 6.20 -0.73 18.60
CA VAL A 26 5.87 0.42 17.75
C VAL A 26 5.39 1.60 18.62
N ASP A 27 4.47 1.37 19.55
CA ASP A 27 3.96 2.40 20.46
C ASP A 27 5.07 2.99 21.35
N GLN A 28 5.98 2.15 21.83
CA GLN A 28 7.08 2.58 22.69
C GLN A 28 8.12 3.39 21.91
N LEU A 29 8.42 2.99 20.69
CA LEU A 29 9.41 3.62 19.82
C LEU A 29 8.87 4.89 19.15
N ALA A 30 7.58 4.95 18.86
CA ALA A 30 6.91 6.14 18.34
C ALA A 30 6.84 7.29 19.36
N GLY A 31 7.30 7.08 20.58
CA GLY A 31 7.45 8.14 21.60
C GLY A 31 6.14 8.57 22.24
N GLY A 32 5.15 7.67 22.35
CA GLY A 32 3.84 7.99 22.90
C GLY A 32 3.25 9.16 22.11
N SER A 33 2.82 8.90 20.89
CA SER A 33 2.34 9.96 19.98
C SER A 33 1.41 10.91 20.72
N PRO A 34 1.68 12.23 20.71
CA PRO A 34 0.64 13.19 21.03
C PRO A 34 -0.51 12.88 20.10
N ALA A 35 -1.74 12.95 20.60
CA ALA A 35 -2.95 12.61 19.88
C ALA A 35 -2.83 13.02 18.41
N ARG A 36 -2.67 12.04 17.51
CA ARG A 36 -2.50 12.26 16.08
C ARG A 36 -3.78 12.74 15.41
N SER A 37 -4.86 12.79 16.15
CA SER A 37 -6.12 13.36 15.72
C SER A 37 -6.31 14.74 16.30
N ALA A 38 -6.34 15.73 15.44
CA ALA A 38 -7.14 16.90 15.72
C ALA A 38 -8.60 16.45 15.86
N ASP A 39 -9.30 17.04 16.78
CA ASP A 39 -10.73 16.89 17.09
C ASP A 39 -11.48 15.73 16.43
N LEU A 40 -12.26 15.03 17.23
CA LEU A 40 -13.20 13.97 16.85
C LEU A 40 -14.14 14.41 15.72
N ALA A 41 -13.59 14.63 14.53
CA ALA A 41 -14.41 14.74 13.34
C ALA A 41 -15.26 13.47 13.29
N ASP A 42 -16.57 13.65 13.24
CA ASP A 42 -17.50 12.55 13.07
C ASP A 42 -17.11 11.80 11.80
N GLY A 43 -16.45 10.64 11.93
CA GLY A 43 -16.00 9.83 10.79
C GLY A 43 -17.13 9.27 9.93
N ARG A 44 -18.39 9.70 10.23
CA ARG A 44 -19.56 9.42 9.40
C ARG A 44 -19.53 10.32 8.16
N GLY A 45 -19.66 9.70 7.00
CA GLY A 45 -19.79 10.40 5.73
C GLY A 45 -18.63 10.26 4.76
N VAL A 46 -17.47 9.74 5.17
CA VAL A 46 -16.38 9.38 4.25
C VAL A 46 -16.50 7.93 3.79
N GLU A 47 -16.03 7.64 2.59
CA GLU A 47 -15.97 6.28 2.08
C GLU A 47 -15.04 5.40 2.91
N GLN A 48 -15.26 4.08 2.93
CA GLN A 48 -14.60 3.15 3.86
C GLN A 48 -13.07 3.06 3.69
N HIS A 49 -12.52 3.43 2.54
CA HIS A 49 -11.08 3.46 2.29
C HIS A 49 -10.41 4.76 2.75
N LEU A 50 -11.21 5.75 3.15
CA LEU A 50 -10.77 7.04 3.65
C LEU A 50 -10.81 7.08 5.19
N LEU A 51 -10.11 8.06 5.77
CA LEU A 51 -10.14 8.35 7.21
C LEU A 51 -10.42 9.83 7.40
N ALA A 52 -11.32 10.16 8.32
CA ALA A 52 -11.56 11.55 8.72
C ALA A 52 -10.51 12.00 9.75
N GLY A 53 -10.27 13.30 9.87
CA GLY A 53 -9.40 13.87 10.92
C GLY A 53 -7.95 13.40 10.86
N VAL A 54 -7.45 13.11 9.66
CA VAL A 54 -6.03 12.77 9.45
C VAL A 54 -5.19 14.01 9.69
N ARG A 55 -4.12 13.88 10.48
CA ARG A 55 -3.18 14.98 10.72
C ARG A 55 -2.45 15.34 9.42
N GLU A 56 -2.48 16.62 9.09
CA GLU A 56 -1.70 17.18 7.99
C GLU A 56 -0.45 17.87 8.55
N ILE A 57 0.68 17.65 7.91
CA ILE A 57 1.97 18.30 8.20
C ILE A 57 2.63 18.75 6.91
N VAL A 58 3.58 19.64 7.03
CA VAL A 58 4.47 20.00 5.91
C VAL A 58 5.87 19.48 6.25
N ASP A 59 6.38 18.56 5.42
CA ASP A 59 7.72 18.01 5.53
C ASP A 59 8.53 18.37 4.27
N ASP A 60 9.62 19.09 4.44
CA ASP A 60 10.45 19.61 3.34
C ASP A 60 9.65 20.36 2.25
N GLY A 61 8.59 21.08 2.65
CA GLY A 61 7.72 21.84 1.73
C GLY A 61 6.69 20.97 0.97
N VAL A 62 6.50 19.73 1.36
CA VAL A 62 5.48 18.82 0.83
C VAL A 62 4.40 18.61 1.88
N GLU A 63 3.14 18.77 1.51
CA GLU A 63 1.99 18.43 2.37
C GLU A 63 1.90 16.92 2.51
N VAL A 64 1.85 16.43 3.75
CA VAL A 64 1.76 15.01 4.09
C VAL A 64 0.58 14.76 5.00
N LEU A 65 -0.31 13.88 4.59
CA LEU A 65 -1.34 13.31 5.46
C LEU A 65 -0.73 12.12 6.20
N VAL A 66 -0.51 12.28 7.50
CA VAL A 66 0.16 11.27 8.33
C VAL A 66 -0.73 10.05 8.51
N PRO A 67 -0.33 8.87 7.99
CA PRO A 67 -1.15 7.67 8.13
C PRO A 67 -1.24 7.20 9.58
N PRO A 68 -2.26 6.40 9.93
CA PRO A 68 -2.31 5.73 11.24
C PRO A 68 -1.07 4.89 11.51
N LEU A 69 -0.74 4.73 12.79
CA LEU A 69 0.50 4.06 13.21
C LEU A 69 0.50 2.56 12.90
N HIS A 70 -0.61 1.87 13.20
CA HIS A 70 -0.73 0.42 13.04
C HIS A 70 -1.63 0.05 11.88
N HIS A 71 -1.24 -1.01 11.18
CA HIS A 71 -1.96 -1.58 10.06
C HIS A 71 -2.06 -3.08 10.19
N GLU A 72 -3.23 -3.63 9.87
CA GLU A 72 -3.42 -5.07 9.71
C GLU A 72 -4.28 -5.34 8.46
N VAL A 73 -3.85 -6.26 7.61
CA VAL A 73 -4.71 -6.81 6.54
C VAL A 73 -4.96 -8.28 6.83
N VAL A 74 -6.22 -8.66 6.90
CA VAL A 74 -6.63 -10.05 7.00
C VAL A 74 -7.28 -10.46 5.69
N THR A 75 -6.74 -11.48 5.04
CA THR A 75 -7.39 -12.12 3.89
C THR A 75 -8.20 -13.33 4.33
N ALA A 76 -9.29 -13.60 3.65
CA ALA A 76 -10.20 -14.70 4.02
C ALA A 76 -11.00 -15.23 2.83
N THR A 77 -11.55 -16.42 3.03
CA THR A 77 -12.62 -16.99 2.21
C THR A 77 -13.96 -16.86 2.94
N VAL A 78 -15.04 -16.71 2.19
CA VAL A 78 -16.41 -16.67 2.73
C VAL A 78 -16.85 -18.07 3.15
N GLN A 79 -17.36 -18.18 4.37
CA GLN A 79 -18.01 -19.37 4.91
C GLN A 79 -19.41 -18.99 5.40
N ALA A 80 -20.40 -19.01 4.51
CA ALA A 80 -21.76 -18.62 4.86
C ALA A 80 -22.77 -19.58 4.25
N GLY A 81 -23.72 -20.06 5.06
CA GLY A 81 -24.86 -20.84 4.58
C GLY A 81 -25.87 -19.98 3.81
N SER A 82 -26.02 -18.71 4.20
CA SER A 82 -26.90 -17.72 3.55
C SER A 82 -26.18 -16.38 3.47
N LEU A 83 -26.00 -15.87 2.26
CA LEU A 83 -25.40 -14.54 2.05
C LEU A 83 -26.25 -13.41 2.67
N ALA A 84 -27.57 -13.52 2.62
CA ALA A 84 -28.47 -12.51 3.20
C ALA A 84 -28.33 -12.42 4.72
N THR A 85 -28.12 -13.55 5.40
CA THR A 85 -27.85 -13.59 6.84
C THR A 85 -26.46 -13.07 7.14
N ALA A 86 -25.43 -13.56 6.44
CA ALA A 86 -24.05 -13.12 6.60
C ALA A 86 -23.89 -11.60 6.38
N ARG A 87 -24.60 -11.07 5.39
CA ARG A 87 -24.62 -9.61 5.14
C ARG A 87 -25.14 -8.83 6.34
N ARG A 88 -26.31 -9.21 6.89
CA ARG A 88 -26.89 -8.54 8.05
C ARG A 88 -25.99 -8.63 9.29
N GLU A 89 -25.39 -9.80 9.52
CA GLU A 89 -24.48 -10.02 10.64
C GLU A 89 -23.21 -9.18 10.51
N LEU A 90 -22.63 -9.12 9.30
CA LEU A 90 -21.46 -8.28 9.02
C LEU A 90 -21.81 -6.78 9.16
N GLU A 91 -22.94 -6.32 8.62
CA GLU A 91 -23.39 -4.93 8.78
C GLU A 91 -23.57 -4.56 10.25
N ALA A 92 -24.15 -5.46 11.06
CA ALA A 92 -24.33 -5.24 12.51
C ALA A 92 -22.98 -5.17 13.24
N ALA A 93 -22.03 -6.07 12.90
CA ALA A 93 -20.70 -6.08 13.49
C ALA A 93 -19.92 -4.80 13.13
N LEU A 94 -19.99 -4.35 11.88
CA LEU A 94 -19.37 -3.10 11.42
C LEU A 94 -19.97 -1.88 12.13
N ALA A 95 -21.31 -1.81 12.23
CA ALA A 95 -21.99 -0.73 12.95
C ALA A 95 -21.59 -0.69 14.43
N GLN A 96 -21.45 -1.85 15.08
CA GLN A 96 -21.00 -1.95 16.46
C GLN A 96 -19.55 -1.45 16.64
N LEU A 97 -18.65 -1.80 15.73
CA LEU A 97 -17.26 -1.32 15.76
C LEU A 97 -17.18 0.17 15.51
N GLU A 98 -17.92 0.70 14.54
CA GLU A 98 -17.95 2.13 14.22
C GLU A 98 -18.61 2.99 15.30
N ALA A 99 -19.54 2.41 16.07
CA ALA A 99 -20.11 3.09 17.26
C ALA A 99 -19.09 3.20 18.40
N ARG A 100 -18.13 2.27 18.49
CA ARG A 100 -17.05 2.31 19.49
C ARG A 100 -15.86 3.14 19.05
N TYR A 101 -15.51 3.06 17.78
CA TYR A 101 -14.30 3.64 17.21
C TYR A 101 -14.66 4.49 15.98
N PRO A 102 -14.62 5.81 16.07
CA PRO A 102 -14.79 6.67 14.89
C PRO A 102 -13.81 6.31 13.78
N GLY A 103 -14.18 6.54 12.52
CA GLY A 103 -13.36 6.30 11.32
C GLY A 103 -12.21 7.31 11.17
N THR A 104 -11.38 7.44 12.20
CA THR A 104 -10.24 8.36 12.30
C THR A 104 -8.96 7.61 12.65
N PRO A 105 -7.76 8.19 12.50
CA PRO A 105 -6.52 7.56 12.96
C PRO A 105 -6.53 7.15 14.43
N ALA A 106 -7.07 7.99 15.32
CA ALA A 106 -7.19 7.68 16.75
C ALA A 106 -8.30 6.66 17.05
N GLY A 107 -9.28 6.51 16.17
CA GLY A 107 -10.32 5.49 16.23
C GLY A 107 -9.92 4.24 15.45
N LEU A 108 -10.70 3.89 14.44
CA LEU A 108 -10.45 2.69 13.62
C LEU A 108 -10.96 2.87 12.18
N GLY A 109 -10.08 2.76 11.22
CA GLY A 109 -10.44 2.61 9.80
C GLY A 109 -10.67 1.14 9.46
N ILE A 110 -11.82 0.83 8.86
CA ILE A 110 -12.16 -0.53 8.40
C ILE A 110 -12.50 -0.46 6.91
N THR A 111 -11.70 -1.12 6.08
CA THR A 111 -11.90 -1.21 4.63
C THR A 111 -12.11 -2.66 4.22
N LEU A 112 -13.29 -2.98 3.69
CA LEU A 112 -13.61 -4.28 3.12
C LEU A 112 -13.40 -4.26 1.61
N ALA A 113 -12.59 -5.18 1.12
CA ALA A 113 -12.24 -5.29 -0.29
C ALA A 113 -12.53 -6.72 -0.79
N TRP A 114 -13.26 -6.86 -1.90
CA TRP A 114 -13.76 -8.13 -2.39
C TRP A 114 -13.00 -8.59 -3.64
N GLY A 115 -12.49 -9.81 -3.60
CA GLY A 115 -11.73 -10.41 -4.68
C GLY A 115 -12.60 -10.96 -5.82
N VAL A 116 -11.99 -11.14 -7.00
CA VAL A 116 -12.64 -11.81 -8.14
C VAL A 116 -13.30 -13.14 -7.76
N PRO A 117 -12.70 -13.99 -6.88
CA PRO A 117 -13.32 -15.25 -6.46
C PRO A 117 -14.69 -15.09 -5.82
N TYR A 118 -14.91 -14.06 -4.99
CA TYR A 118 -16.22 -13.78 -4.42
C TYR A 118 -17.26 -13.51 -5.50
N PHE A 119 -16.99 -12.59 -6.41
CA PHE A 119 -17.91 -12.21 -7.47
C PHE A 119 -18.26 -13.39 -8.38
N ARG A 120 -17.25 -14.22 -8.71
CA ARG A 120 -17.41 -15.40 -9.56
C ARG A 120 -18.23 -16.51 -8.90
N ARG A 121 -18.04 -16.73 -7.59
CA ARG A 121 -18.70 -17.83 -6.86
C ARG A 121 -20.10 -17.49 -6.37
N TYR A 122 -20.28 -16.27 -5.90
CA TYR A 122 -21.50 -15.95 -5.14
C TYR A 122 -22.49 -15.08 -5.90
N VAL A 123 -22.04 -14.18 -6.75
CA VAL A 123 -22.92 -13.21 -7.46
C VAL A 123 -22.57 -13.04 -8.94
N PRO A 124 -22.31 -14.13 -9.71
CA PRO A 124 -21.76 -14.03 -11.06
C PRO A 124 -22.67 -13.28 -12.04
N ARG A 125 -23.99 -13.44 -11.95
CA ARG A 125 -24.95 -12.77 -12.85
C ARG A 125 -25.01 -11.28 -12.59
N GLN A 126 -25.03 -10.87 -11.32
CA GLN A 126 -25.05 -9.48 -10.90
C GLN A 126 -23.70 -8.81 -11.23
N ALA A 127 -22.60 -9.49 -10.97
CA ALA A 127 -21.26 -9.01 -11.30
C ALA A 127 -21.11 -8.78 -12.82
N ALA A 128 -21.53 -9.73 -13.66
CA ALA A 128 -21.47 -9.57 -15.12
C ALA A 128 -22.18 -8.30 -15.63
N ARG A 129 -23.14 -7.78 -14.88
CA ARG A 129 -23.93 -6.60 -15.27
C ARG A 129 -23.48 -5.30 -14.60
N LEU A 130 -23.03 -5.37 -13.34
CA LEU A 130 -22.89 -4.20 -12.48
C LEU A 130 -21.45 -3.92 -12.05
N MET A 131 -20.47 -4.75 -12.45
CA MET A 131 -19.07 -4.47 -12.13
C MET A 131 -18.64 -3.12 -12.74
N PRO A 132 -17.82 -2.33 -11.99
CA PRO A 132 -17.25 -1.11 -12.53
C PRO A 132 -16.42 -1.41 -13.76
N ILE A 133 -16.29 -0.41 -14.63
CA ILE A 133 -15.56 -0.53 -15.89
C ILE A 133 -14.23 0.22 -15.84
N ASP A 134 -13.23 -0.32 -16.50
CA ASP A 134 -12.03 0.37 -16.88
C ASP A 134 -12.29 1.15 -18.18
N GLN A 135 -12.49 2.46 -18.07
CA GLN A 135 -12.80 3.30 -19.23
C GLN A 135 -11.68 3.28 -20.27
N ARG A 136 -10.44 3.42 -19.83
CA ARG A 136 -9.27 3.45 -20.71
C ARG A 136 -9.08 2.13 -21.45
N ALA A 137 -9.06 1.02 -20.73
CA ALA A 137 -8.93 -0.29 -21.36
C ALA A 137 -10.11 -0.62 -22.27
N SER A 138 -11.31 -0.17 -21.92
CA SER A 138 -12.51 -0.33 -22.77
C SER A 138 -12.38 0.47 -24.07
N GLN A 139 -11.90 1.71 -24.03
CA GLN A 139 -11.64 2.51 -25.21
C GLN A 139 -10.58 1.89 -26.13
N VAL A 140 -9.46 1.44 -25.54
CA VAL A 140 -8.36 0.83 -26.30
C VAL A 140 -8.77 -0.48 -26.96
N THR A 141 -9.58 -1.30 -26.28
CA THR A 141 -9.98 -2.63 -26.80
C THR A 141 -11.26 -2.63 -27.62
N GLY A 142 -12.02 -1.54 -27.60
CA GLY A 142 -13.33 -1.44 -28.25
C GLY A 142 -14.43 -2.31 -27.61
N ARG A 143 -14.20 -2.81 -26.37
CA ARG A 143 -15.16 -3.65 -25.62
C ARG A 143 -15.13 -3.28 -24.15
N THR A 144 -16.23 -3.52 -23.43
CA THR A 144 -16.29 -3.30 -21.98
C THR A 144 -15.27 -4.18 -21.25
N VAL A 145 -14.38 -3.54 -20.49
CA VAL A 145 -13.39 -4.19 -19.62
C VAL A 145 -13.73 -3.88 -18.17
N SER A 146 -13.74 -4.89 -17.31
CA SER A 146 -13.97 -4.72 -15.88
C SER A 146 -12.81 -3.97 -15.22
N ALA A 147 -13.14 -3.07 -14.29
CA ALA A 147 -12.13 -2.40 -13.45
C ALA A 147 -11.41 -3.38 -12.48
N LEU A 148 -12.06 -4.49 -12.12
CA LEU A 148 -11.46 -5.56 -11.34
C LEU A 148 -11.13 -6.76 -12.22
N THR A 149 -9.86 -7.15 -12.23
CA THR A 149 -9.34 -8.38 -12.87
C THR A 149 -8.43 -9.13 -11.90
N ASP A 150 -8.20 -10.42 -12.16
CA ASP A 150 -7.19 -11.18 -11.42
C ASP A 150 -5.82 -10.51 -11.53
N ALA A 151 -5.02 -10.59 -10.47
CA ALA A 151 -3.64 -10.14 -10.52
C ALA A 151 -2.82 -11.01 -11.47
N VAL A 152 -1.76 -10.42 -12.03
CA VAL A 152 -0.85 -11.10 -12.96
C VAL A 152 0.58 -11.05 -12.46
N ARG A 153 1.44 -11.92 -12.98
CA ARG A 153 2.89 -11.81 -12.83
C ARG A 153 3.42 -10.79 -13.81
N PHE A 154 4.49 -10.11 -13.43
CA PHE A 154 5.23 -9.17 -14.25
C PHE A 154 6.62 -9.74 -14.57
N THR A 155 7.29 -9.16 -15.56
CA THR A 155 8.56 -9.70 -16.09
C THR A 155 9.67 -9.81 -15.03
N SER A 156 9.72 -8.91 -14.06
CA SER A 156 10.71 -8.96 -12.98
C SER A 156 10.24 -9.67 -11.71
N ASP A 157 9.02 -10.21 -11.68
CA ASP A 157 8.58 -11.01 -10.54
C ASP A 157 9.35 -12.33 -10.47
N PRO A 158 9.65 -12.83 -9.26
CA PRO A 158 10.08 -14.21 -9.07
C PRO A 158 9.07 -15.22 -9.64
N GLU A 159 9.54 -16.36 -10.12
CA GLU A 159 8.66 -17.43 -10.63
C GLU A 159 7.72 -17.98 -9.53
N GLU A 160 8.21 -17.99 -8.30
CA GLU A 160 7.49 -18.41 -7.11
C GLU A 160 6.44 -17.41 -6.61
N THR A 161 6.32 -16.22 -7.21
CA THR A 161 5.30 -15.23 -6.82
C THR A 161 3.89 -15.83 -6.87
N ILE A 162 3.18 -15.80 -5.75
CA ILE A 162 1.86 -16.38 -5.59
C ILE A 162 0.78 -15.37 -5.97
N LEU A 163 -0.06 -15.74 -6.93
CA LEU A 163 -1.27 -15.00 -7.27
C LEU A 163 -2.42 -15.55 -6.41
N GLU A 164 -2.80 -14.80 -5.39
CA GLU A 164 -3.76 -15.23 -4.38
C GLU A 164 -5.19 -15.22 -4.92
N GLN A 165 -6.08 -15.98 -4.28
CA GLN A 165 -7.47 -16.17 -4.68
C GLN A 165 -8.42 -16.10 -3.47
N ASN A 166 -8.26 -15.07 -2.64
CA ASN A 166 -9.11 -14.82 -1.49
C ASN A 166 -10.44 -14.18 -1.92
N ASP A 167 -11.51 -14.43 -1.18
CA ASP A 167 -12.80 -13.79 -1.41
C ASP A 167 -12.83 -12.35 -0.93
N VAL A 168 -12.14 -12.08 0.18
CA VAL A 168 -12.15 -10.79 0.85
C VAL A 168 -10.77 -10.48 1.46
N ALA A 169 -10.42 -9.20 1.48
CA ALA A 169 -9.39 -8.64 2.31
C ALA A 169 -10.01 -7.53 3.18
N ILE A 170 -9.67 -7.49 4.46
CA ILE A 170 -10.10 -6.46 5.39
C ILE A 170 -8.86 -5.73 5.90
N LEU A 171 -8.75 -4.44 5.57
CA LEU A 171 -7.69 -3.55 6.05
C LEU A 171 -8.18 -2.80 7.28
N LEU A 172 -7.48 -2.97 8.38
CA LEU A 172 -7.68 -2.30 9.66
C LEU A 172 -6.54 -1.33 9.91
N ARG A 173 -6.86 -0.07 10.29
CA ARG A 173 -5.88 0.99 10.51
C ARG A 173 -6.24 1.79 11.76
N SER A 174 -5.28 1.99 12.67
CA SER A 174 -5.48 2.76 13.90
C SER A 174 -4.15 3.21 14.49
N ASP A 175 -4.16 4.30 15.26
CA ASP A 175 -3.03 4.67 16.12
C ASP A 175 -2.95 3.77 17.38
N ALA A 176 -4.00 3.00 17.67
CA ALA A 176 -4.08 2.09 18.82
C ALA A 176 -4.18 0.63 18.38
N LEU A 177 -3.15 -0.18 18.66
CA LEU A 177 -3.14 -1.60 18.35
C LEU A 177 -4.33 -2.37 18.98
N ALA A 178 -4.80 -1.92 20.16
CA ALA A 178 -5.95 -2.52 20.84
C ALA A 178 -7.25 -2.41 20.03
N HIS A 179 -7.45 -1.33 19.26
CA HIS A 179 -8.64 -1.17 18.42
C HIS A 179 -8.63 -2.16 17.24
N ILE A 180 -7.45 -2.39 16.65
CA ILE A 180 -7.26 -3.42 15.61
C ILE A 180 -7.51 -4.81 16.18
N ALA A 181 -6.99 -5.10 17.37
CA ALA A 181 -7.19 -6.40 18.03
C ALA A 181 -8.67 -6.68 18.34
N ASP A 182 -9.42 -5.66 18.80
CA ASP A 182 -10.87 -5.79 19.05
C ASP A 182 -11.64 -6.02 17.73
N ALA A 183 -11.32 -5.27 16.68
CA ALA A 183 -11.94 -5.49 15.37
C ALA A 183 -11.64 -6.87 14.79
N HIS A 184 -10.39 -7.32 14.91
CA HIS A 184 -9.99 -8.67 14.51
C HIS A 184 -10.81 -9.74 15.24
N ARG A 185 -10.97 -9.60 16.56
CA ARG A 185 -11.78 -10.51 17.37
C ARG A 185 -13.23 -10.54 16.89
N VAL A 186 -13.87 -9.38 16.75
CA VAL A 186 -15.27 -9.27 16.31
C VAL A 186 -15.46 -9.86 14.91
N LEU A 187 -14.64 -9.49 13.94
CA LEU A 187 -14.83 -9.86 12.53
C LEU A 187 -14.41 -11.30 12.21
N PHE A 188 -13.44 -11.87 12.93
CA PHE A 188 -12.85 -13.16 12.56
C PHE A 188 -12.93 -14.25 13.64
N ALA A 189 -13.23 -13.91 14.89
CA ALA A 189 -13.43 -14.91 15.94
C ALA A 189 -14.91 -15.08 16.33
N GLU A 190 -15.69 -14.01 16.29
CA GLU A 190 -17.08 -14.02 16.76
C GLU A 190 -18.10 -14.13 15.61
N LEU A 191 -17.87 -13.45 14.50
CA LEU A 191 -18.85 -13.34 13.41
C LEU A 191 -19.08 -14.66 12.65
N GLY A 192 -18.06 -15.51 12.48
CA GLY A 192 -18.19 -16.84 11.88
C GLY A 192 -18.47 -16.91 10.38
N VAL A 193 -18.47 -15.77 9.65
CA VAL A 193 -18.74 -15.72 8.20
C VAL A 193 -17.48 -15.81 7.35
N PHE A 194 -16.30 -15.71 7.96
CA PHE A 194 -15.00 -15.73 7.29
C PHE A 194 -14.07 -16.81 7.83
N VAL A 195 -13.38 -17.49 6.93
CA VAL A 195 -12.23 -18.34 7.27
C VAL A 195 -10.97 -17.63 6.85
N LYS A 196 -10.16 -17.22 7.82
CA LYS A 196 -8.90 -16.52 7.58
C LYS A 196 -7.95 -17.35 6.73
N THR A 197 -7.29 -16.73 5.77
CA THR A 197 -6.22 -17.33 4.95
C THR A 197 -4.86 -16.78 5.32
N SER A 198 -4.73 -15.45 5.57
CA SER A 198 -3.51 -14.84 6.10
C SER A 198 -3.82 -13.65 7.00
N VAL A 199 -2.87 -13.31 7.87
CA VAL A 199 -2.83 -12.07 8.67
C VAL A 199 -1.52 -11.37 8.38
N ARG A 200 -1.58 -10.11 8.02
CA ARG A 200 -0.45 -9.25 7.65
C ARG A 200 -0.46 -8.04 8.55
N ARG A 201 0.65 -7.79 9.24
CA ARG A 201 0.78 -6.69 10.19
C ARG A 201 1.90 -5.75 9.80
N GLY A 202 1.79 -4.53 10.27
CA GLY A 202 2.85 -3.57 10.07
C GLY A 202 2.54 -2.20 10.66
N PHE A 203 3.38 -1.25 10.29
CA PHE A 203 3.40 0.07 10.89
C PHE A 203 3.73 1.16 9.86
N ALA A 204 3.24 2.37 10.10
CA ALA A 204 3.69 3.54 9.37
C ALA A 204 5.10 3.92 9.80
N GLY A 205 5.95 4.32 8.84
CA GLY A 205 7.37 4.57 9.11
C GLY A 205 7.65 5.75 10.05
N GLY A 206 6.81 6.79 10.03
CA GLY A 206 7.10 8.04 10.73
C GLY A 206 8.32 8.75 10.16
N GLY A 207 9.03 9.54 10.96
CA GLY A 207 10.25 10.24 10.54
C GLY A 207 10.00 11.64 9.98
N PHE A 208 8.74 12.06 9.86
CA PHE A 208 8.36 13.41 9.45
C PHE A 208 8.71 14.46 10.54
N ASP A 209 8.81 15.73 10.17
CA ASP A 209 9.17 16.85 11.05
C ASP A 209 10.55 16.66 11.76
N GLY A 210 11.51 16.00 11.10
CA GLY A 210 12.83 15.72 11.69
C GLY A 210 12.80 14.68 12.81
N GLY A 211 11.70 13.91 12.94
CA GLY A 211 11.57 12.81 13.88
C GLY A 211 12.46 11.62 13.54
N ILE A 212 12.52 10.63 14.42
CA ILE A 212 13.23 9.37 14.18
C ILE A 212 12.27 8.39 13.53
N GLY A 213 12.64 7.88 12.36
CA GLY A 213 11.89 6.85 11.65
C GLY A 213 11.84 5.52 12.41
N LEU A 214 10.72 4.84 12.37
CA LEU A 214 10.54 3.52 12.98
C LEU A 214 11.27 2.39 12.25
N PRO A 215 11.44 2.41 10.90
CA PRO A 215 11.99 1.27 10.17
C PRO A 215 13.33 0.78 10.71
N LYS A 216 14.29 1.68 10.95
CA LYS A 216 15.57 1.29 11.54
C LYS A 216 15.43 0.66 12.91
N GLN A 217 14.68 1.32 13.79
CA GLN A 217 14.52 0.86 15.17
C GLN A 217 13.87 -0.51 15.24
N MET A 218 12.81 -0.70 14.45
CA MET A 218 12.07 -1.95 14.36
C MET A 218 12.90 -3.07 13.72
N ALA A 219 13.64 -2.78 12.64
CA ALA A 219 14.51 -3.74 11.98
C ALA A 219 15.67 -4.19 12.87
N VAL A 220 16.28 -3.25 13.62
CA VAL A 220 17.32 -3.57 14.60
C VAL A 220 16.79 -4.42 15.74
N ALA A 221 15.59 -4.11 16.25
CA ALA A 221 14.95 -4.91 17.31
C ALA A 221 14.60 -6.34 16.83
N ALA A 222 14.22 -6.48 15.56
CA ALA A 222 13.93 -7.77 14.94
C ALA A 222 15.18 -8.57 14.53
N GLY A 223 16.37 -7.96 14.53
CA GLY A 223 17.60 -8.61 14.08
C GLY A 223 17.73 -8.76 12.57
N VAL A 224 17.04 -7.91 11.80
CA VAL A 224 17.14 -7.91 10.32
C VAL A 224 18.59 -7.57 9.91
N LYS A 225 19.13 -8.33 8.97
CA LYS A 225 20.48 -8.11 8.45
C LYS A 225 20.56 -6.75 7.74
N GLY A 226 21.63 -5.99 8.01
CA GLY A 226 21.81 -4.65 7.44
C GLY A 226 20.99 -3.54 8.10
N ALA A 227 20.19 -3.82 9.12
CA ALA A 227 19.33 -2.84 9.80
C ALA A 227 20.11 -1.64 10.38
N ASP A 228 21.31 -1.86 10.90
CA ASP A 228 22.19 -0.79 11.44
C ASP A 228 22.57 0.26 10.36
N LEU A 229 22.50 -0.10 9.09
CA LEU A 229 22.86 0.75 7.93
C LEU A 229 21.72 1.69 7.51
N ILE A 230 20.49 1.43 7.94
CA ILE A 230 19.33 2.28 7.65
C ILE A 230 19.55 3.64 8.29
N PRO A 231 19.35 4.79 7.60
CA PRO A 231 19.43 6.11 8.18
C PRO A 231 18.40 6.32 9.31
N ASP A 232 18.74 7.12 10.34
CA ASP A 232 17.89 7.30 11.52
C ASP A 232 16.54 7.96 11.20
N GLY A 233 16.49 8.89 10.24
CA GLY A 233 15.27 9.61 9.85
C GLY A 233 14.46 8.95 8.74
N SER A 234 14.77 7.69 8.36
CA SER A 234 14.09 7.03 7.25
C SER A 234 12.65 6.65 7.57
N GLU A 235 11.71 6.98 6.70
CA GLU A 235 10.32 6.49 6.73
C GLU A 235 10.19 5.06 6.22
N LEU A 236 11.10 4.65 5.34
CA LEU A 236 11.13 3.34 4.69
C LEU A 236 12.46 2.66 4.98
N PHE A 237 12.51 1.33 4.93
CA PHE A 237 13.77 0.58 5.10
C PHE A 237 14.83 0.97 4.06
N LEU A 238 14.43 1.44 2.88
CA LEU A 238 15.33 1.84 1.79
C LEU A 238 15.98 3.22 1.99
N GLY A 239 15.64 3.98 3.05
CA GLY A 239 16.33 5.18 3.44
C GLY A 239 15.94 6.46 2.70
N PHE A 240 14.89 6.43 1.92
CA PHE A 240 14.36 7.60 1.22
C PHE A 240 12.94 7.89 1.67
N THR A 241 12.52 9.15 1.51
CA THR A 241 11.18 9.62 1.83
C THR A 241 10.41 9.94 0.55
N SER A 242 9.08 9.92 0.62
CA SER A 242 8.24 10.33 -0.50
C SER A 242 8.23 11.84 -0.71
N THR A 243 8.75 12.62 0.23
CA THR A 243 8.74 14.10 0.21
C THR A 243 9.89 14.70 -0.60
N GLN A 244 10.77 13.91 -1.16
CA GLN A 244 11.95 14.37 -1.89
C GLN A 244 11.60 14.80 -3.32
N LYS A 245 11.28 16.07 -3.55
CA LYS A 245 10.87 16.63 -4.83
C LYS A 245 11.92 16.45 -5.95
N THR A 246 13.19 16.70 -5.68
CA THR A 246 14.28 16.43 -6.64
C THR A 246 14.34 14.96 -7.04
N GLY A 247 13.85 14.10 -6.18
CA GLY A 247 13.62 12.67 -6.44
C GLY A 247 12.31 12.37 -7.14
N LEU A 248 11.64 13.35 -7.75
CA LEU A 248 10.35 13.20 -8.42
C LEU A 248 9.22 12.83 -7.42
N GLY A 249 9.31 13.27 -6.17
CA GLY A 249 8.22 13.14 -5.20
C GLY A 249 6.99 13.97 -5.63
N PRO A 250 5.80 13.64 -5.12
CA PRO A 250 4.62 14.44 -5.39
C PRO A 250 4.67 15.78 -4.66
N ALA A 251 3.94 16.77 -5.15
CA ALA A 251 3.74 18.05 -4.46
C ALA A 251 2.97 17.88 -3.14
N ARG A 252 2.12 16.85 -3.08
CA ARG A 252 1.32 16.48 -1.92
C ARG A 252 1.27 14.97 -1.77
N ILE A 253 1.45 14.45 -0.56
CA ILE A 253 1.19 13.06 -0.22
C ILE A 253 -0.18 13.00 0.45
N ALA A 254 -1.21 12.81 -0.37
CA ALA A 254 -2.59 12.75 0.06
C ALA A 254 -3.09 11.30 0.12
N ASN A 255 -3.84 10.99 1.18
CA ASN A 255 -4.58 9.72 1.27
C ASN A 255 -6.01 9.85 0.72
N PHE A 256 -6.35 10.94 0.03
CA PHE A 256 -7.73 11.33 -0.30
C PHE A 256 -7.83 11.99 -1.69
N GLU A 257 -7.37 11.29 -2.71
CA GLU A 257 -7.54 11.80 -4.08
C GLU A 257 -8.73 11.10 -4.74
N SER A 258 -9.72 11.87 -5.21
CA SER A 258 -10.91 11.36 -5.88
C SER A 258 -10.61 10.69 -7.24
N LEU A 259 -9.42 10.87 -7.78
CA LEU A 259 -8.97 10.21 -9.02
C LEU A 259 -8.82 8.69 -8.88
N GLY A 260 -8.77 8.16 -7.66
CA GLY A 260 -8.72 6.72 -7.39
C GLY A 260 -10.06 5.99 -7.45
N LEU A 261 -11.18 6.69 -7.73
CA LEU A 261 -12.50 6.08 -7.73
C LEU A 261 -12.79 5.28 -9.01
N VAL A 262 -13.56 4.21 -8.87
CA VAL A 262 -14.00 3.39 -10.01
C VAL A 262 -15.10 4.08 -10.81
N THR A 263 -15.17 3.78 -12.11
CA THR A 263 -16.29 4.18 -12.95
C THR A 263 -17.41 3.13 -12.89
N SER A 264 -18.55 3.51 -12.31
CA SER A 264 -19.73 2.67 -12.12
C SER A 264 -20.92 3.22 -12.92
N PRO A 265 -21.15 2.77 -14.17
CA PRO A 265 -22.22 3.30 -15.03
C PRO A 265 -23.61 3.21 -14.42
N ASP A 266 -23.86 2.15 -13.62
CA ASP A 266 -25.15 1.93 -12.94
C ASP A 266 -25.21 2.60 -11.56
N GLY A 267 -24.16 3.30 -11.12
CA GLY A 267 -24.08 3.97 -9.82
C GLY A 267 -23.95 3.03 -8.62
N TYR A 268 -24.03 1.69 -8.76
CA TYR A 268 -23.97 0.77 -7.63
C TYR A 268 -22.66 0.88 -6.86
N PHE A 269 -21.53 0.95 -7.55
CA PHE A 269 -20.20 1.05 -6.99
C PHE A 269 -19.65 2.49 -6.97
N GLU A 270 -20.49 3.50 -7.21
CA GLU A 270 -20.09 4.90 -7.12
C GLU A 270 -19.55 5.23 -5.73
N GLY A 271 -18.36 5.88 -5.65
CA GLY A 271 -17.58 6.09 -4.43
C GLY A 271 -16.70 4.91 -4.03
N GLY A 272 -16.75 3.80 -4.77
CA GLY A 272 -15.85 2.68 -4.59
C GLY A 272 -14.49 2.89 -5.26
N THR A 273 -13.55 1.99 -4.97
CA THR A 273 -12.19 2.00 -5.55
C THR A 273 -11.69 0.57 -5.78
N HIS A 274 -10.71 0.41 -6.65
CA HIS A 274 -9.95 -0.83 -6.75
C HIS A 274 -8.80 -0.81 -5.72
N MET A 275 -8.52 -1.94 -5.10
CA MET A 275 -7.39 -2.11 -4.19
C MET A 275 -6.44 -3.19 -4.72
N HIS A 276 -5.18 -2.83 -4.91
CA HIS A 276 -4.10 -3.82 -5.10
C HIS A 276 -3.42 -4.10 -3.76
N LEU A 277 -3.13 -5.36 -3.50
CA LEU A 277 -2.40 -5.84 -2.33
C LEU A 277 -1.26 -6.73 -2.78
N SER A 278 -0.02 -6.37 -2.41
CA SER A 278 1.17 -7.23 -2.58
C SER A 278 1.96 -7.31 -1.28
N HIS A 279 2.63 -8.43 -1.06
CA HIS A 279 3.75 -8.49 -0.11
C HIS A 279 5.06 -8.45 -0.89
N ILE A 280 5.97 -7.57 -0.48
CA ILE A 280 7.26 -7.33 -1.11
C ILE A 280 8.33 -7.40 -0.04
N THR A 281 9.34 -8.24 -0.21
CA THR A 281 10.55 -8.25 0.64
C THR A 281 11.60 -7.30 0.09
N GLU A 282 12.39 -6.70 0.97
CA GLU A 282 13.43 -5.73 0.69
C GLU A 282 14.79 -6.27 1.15
N ASP A 283 15.74 -6.43 0.24
CA ASP A 283 17.09 -6.85 0.57
C ASP A 283 17.92 -5.66 1.10
N VAL A 284 17.69 -5.33 2.37
CA VAL A 284 18.30 -4.18 3.06
C VAL A 284 19.83 -4.32 3.12
N GLU A 285 20.34 -5.53 3.38
CA GLU A 285 21.80 -5.77 3.44
C GLU A 285 22.43 -5.50 2.08
N ALA A 286 21.90 -6.09 1.00
CA ALA A 286 22.42 -5.84 -0.35
C ALA A 286 22.26 -4.36 -0.75
N TRP A 287 21.16 -3.72 -0.39
CA TRP A 287 20.91 -2.31 -0.69
C TRP A 287 21.97 -1.37 -0.13
N TYR A 288 22.35 -1.53 1.14
CA TYR A 288 23.31 -0.63 1.77
C TYR A 288 24.75 -1.03 1.54
N LEU A 289 25.08 -2.31 1.36
CA LEU A 289 26.44 -2.77 1.17
C LEU A 289 26.90 -2.73 -0.29
N ASN A 290 25.99 -2.98 -1.23
CA ASN A 290 26.37 -3.14 -2.64
C ASN A 290 26.10 -1.89 -3.49
N PHE A 291 25.32 -0.92 -2.99
CA PHE A 291 24.97 0.31 -3.71
C PHE A 291 25.55 1.52 -2.97
N ALA A 292 26.37 2.33 -3.66
CA ALA A 292 26.79 3.62 -3.15
C ALA A 292 25.60 4.58 -3.02
N PHE A 293 25.68 5.62 -2.19
CA PHE A 293 24.56 6.54 -1.98
C PHE A 293 24.03 7.15 -3.29
N ARG A 294 24.92 7.59 -4.20
CA ARG A 294 24.52 8.09 -5.52
C ARG A 294 23.73 7.05 -6.30
N GLU A 295 24.21 5.84 -6.33
CA GLU A 295 23.54 4.73 -7.04
C GLU A 295 22.17 4.42 -6.42
N ARG A 296 22.06 4.45 -5.08
CA ARG A 296 20.77 4.31 -4.42
C ARG A 296 19.79 5.42 -4.79
N ALA A 297 20.24 6.68 -4.82
CA ALA A 297 19.42 7.81 -5.24
C ALA A 297 18.98 7.70 -6.71
N GLU A 298 19.87 7.31 -7.59
CA GLU A 298 19.56 7.09 -9.01
C GLU A 298 18.57 5.94 -9.21
N THR A 299 18.74 4.86 -8.45
CA THR A 299 17.82 3.70 -8.45
C THR A 299 16.44 4.07 -7.92
N ALA A 300 16.37 4.82 -6.83
CA ALA A 300 15.11 5.23 -6.20
C ALA A 300 14.35 6.25 -7.05
N PHE A 301 15.03 7.20 -7.64
CA PHE A 301 14.42 8.35 -8.28
C PHE A 301 14.59 8.34 -9.80
N ARG A 302 15.75 8.76 -10.28
CA ARG A 302 16.11 8.77 -11.70
C ARG A 302 17.62 8.74 -11.90
N PRO A 303 18.13 8.08 -12.95
CA PRO A 303 19.54 8.16 -13.31
C PRO A 303 19.97 9.58 -13.67
N GLY A 304 21.17 9.96 -13.24
CA GLY A 304 21.74 11.27 -13.52
C GLY A 304 21.20 12.39 -12.64
N ILE A 305 20.63 12.06 -11.48
CA ILE A 305 20.25 13.04 -10.45
C ILE A 305 21.49 13.85 -10.02
N ASP A 306 21.34 15.19 -9.94
CA ASP A 306 22.45 16.05 -9.56
C ASP A 306 22.75 15.96 -8.06
N LEU A 307 23.82 15.30 -7.72
CA LEU A 307 24.30 15.14 -6.35
C LEU A 307 25.74 15.62 -6.21
N LYS A 308 25.99 16.44 -5.21
CA LYS A 308 27.36 16.83 -4.85
C LYS A 308 28.20 15.60 -4.47
N ALA A 309 29.50 15.68 -4.70
CA ALA A 309 30.42 14.63 -4.25
C ALA A 309 30.33 14.47 -2.71
N GLY A 310 30.20 13.22 -2.25
CA GLY A 310 30.05 12.91 -0.81
C GLY A 310 28.66 13.20 -0.22
N ALA A 311 27.67 13.54 -1.03
CA ALA A 311 26.29 13.72 -0.57
C ALA A 311 25.78 12.48 0.16
N ARG A 312 24.98 12.70 1.22
CA ARG A 312 24.27 11.65 1.98
C ARG A 312 22.77 11.88 2.05
N THR A 313 22.31 12.96 1.42
CA THR A 313 20.89 13.33 1.28
C THR A 313 20.64 13.75 -0.15
N VAL A 314 19.41 13.58 -0.61
CA VAL A 314 18.95 14.11 -1.90
C VAL A 314 18.43 15.51 -1.66
N PRO A 315 18.96 16.54 -2.35
CA PRO A 315 18.53 17.91 -2.13
C PRO A 315 17.08 18.11 -2.62
N GLN A 316 16.35 19.01 -1.98
CA GLN A 316 15.06 19.47 -2.50
C GLN A 316 15.26 20.31 -3.76
N GLY A 317 14.29 20.25 -4.66
CA GLY A 317 14.30 20.97 -5.94
C GLY A 317 12.88 21.30 -6.42
N PRO A 318 12.75 21.81 -7.65
CA PRO A 318 11.44 22.06 -8.22
C PRO A 318 10.64 20.77 -8.41
N ASP A 319 9.32 20.92 -8.48
CA ASP A 319 8.43 19.82 -8.84
C ASP A 319 8.68 19.39 -10.29
N GLU A 320 9.16 18.20 -10.48
CA GLU A 320 9.43 17.61 -11.78
C GLU A 320 8.58 16.35 -11.96
N ILE A 321 8.08 16.15 -13.17
CA ILE A 321 7.27 15.00 -13.53
C ILE A 321 7.92 14.32 -14.71
N SER A 322 8.20 13.03 -14.57
CA SER A 322 8.73 12.21 -15.64
C SER A 322 7.62 11.71 -16.55
N ASN A 323 7.87 11.75 -17.84
CA ASN A 323 7.03 11.15 -18.88
C ASN A 323 7.79 10.07 -19.66
N ALA A 324 7.13 9.40 -20.59
CA ALA A 324 7.76 8.31 -21.36
C ALA A 324 8.95 8.77 -22.21
N ALA A 325 8.92 10.02 -22.72
CA ALA A 325 10.04 10.56 -23.49
C ALA A 325 11.29 10.77 -22.61
N ASP A 326 11.10 11.32 -21.40
CA ASP A 326 12.18 11.54 -20.43
C ASP A 326 12.84 10.24 -20.02
N VAL A 327 12.03 9.19 -19.78
CA VAL A 327 12.53 7.84 -19.43
C VAL A 327 13.33 7.24 -20.59
N LYS A 328 12.84 7.35 -21.83
CA LYS A 328 13.54 6.85 -23.04
C LYS A 328 14.87 7.56 -23.24
N GLU A 329 14.90 8.88 -23.15
CA GLU A 329 16.12 9.68 -23.28
C GLU A 329 17.14 9.30 -22.18
N THR A 330 16.69 9.22 -20.93
CA THR A 330 17.56 8.83 -19.82
C THR A 330 18.09 7.42 -20.00
N PHE A 331 17.25 6.46 -20.41
CA PHE A 331 17.68 5.10 -20.70
C PHE A 331 18.69 5.03 -21.84
N ALA A 332 18.46 5.75 -22.95
CA ALA A 332 19.38 5.80 -24.07
C ALA A 332 20.78 6.31 -23.67
N ARG A 333 20.84 7.23 -22.71
CA ARG A 333 22.08 7.84 -22.20
C ARG A 333 22.77 6.98 -21.14
N THR A 334 22.03 6.30 -20.26
CA THR A 334 22.56 5.64 -19.06
C THR A 334 22.42 4.12 -19.06
N GLY A 335 21.58 3.56 -19.90
CA GLY A 335 21.20 2.15 -19.87
C GLY A 335 20.34 1.71 -18.68
N SER A 336 19.83 2.66 -17.88
CA SER A 336 19.08 2.39 -16.66
C SER A 336 17.84 3.25 -16.50
N ILE A 337 16.92 2.81 -15.63
CA ILE A 337 15.72 3.56 -15.20
C ILE A 337 15.70 3.68 -13.69
N GLY A 338 15.18 4.80 -13.20
CA GLY A 338 14.87 4.99 -11.77
C GLY A 338 13.43 4.60 -11.46
N HIS A 339 13.19 4.18 -10.23
CA HIS A 339 11.85 3.76 -9.79
C HIS A 339 10.81 4.87 -9.96
N SER A 340 11.04 6.04 -9.36
CA SER A 340 10.08 7.16 -9.43
C SER A 340 9.85 7.65 -10.86
N ALA A 341 10.91 7.83 -11.65
CA ALA A 341 10.81 8.27 -13.03
C ALA A 341 9.97 7.30 -13.87
N ALA A 342 10.20 5.98 -13.72
CA ALA A 342 9.47 4.98 -14.50
C ALA A 342 7.98 4.94 -14.12
N LEU A 343 7.65 4.86 -12.83
CA LEU A 343 6.26 4.72 -12.39
C LEU A 343 5.41 5.96 -12.68
N GLN A 344 5.99 7.15 -12.65
CA GLN A 344 5.26 8.41 -12.91
C GLN A 344 4.67 8.48 -14.31
N THR A 345 5.25 7.81 -15.28
CA THR A 345 4.73 7.77 -16.66
C THR A 345 3.29 7.21 -16.73
N ALA A 346 2.85 6.45 -15.75
CA ALA A 346 1.52 5.84 -15.67
C ALA A 346 0.71 6.27 -14.44
N SER A 347 1.35 6.82 -13.41
CA SER A 347 0.71 7.11 -12.11
C SER A 347 0.46 8.58 -11.84
N ARG A 348 0.80 9.46 -12.79
CA ARG A 348 0.63 10.91 -12.69
C ARG A 348 -0.21 11.43 -13.84
N LEU A 349 -0.99 12.49 -13.59
CA LEU A 349 -1.67 13.23 -14.66
C LEU A 349 -0.63 13.89 -15.58
N ALA A 350 -0.70 13.59 -16.87
CA ALA A 350 0.16 14.20 -17.88
C ALA A 350 -0.24 15.66 -18.19
N VAL A 351 -1.49 16.02 -17.92
CA VAL A 351 -2.10 17.34 -18.12
C VAL A 351 -3.01 17.65 -16.95
N GLU A 352 -3.41 18.93 -16.82
CA GLU A 352 -4.45 19.32 -15.88
C GLU A 352 -5.78 18.65 -16.24
N LEU A 353 -6.52 18.22 -15.21
CA LEU A 353 -7.86 17.65 -15.31
C LEU A 353 -8.83 18.47 -14.46
N ILE A 354 -10.01 18.74 -14.99
CA ILE A 354 -11.11 19.34 -14.24
C ILE A 354 -12.15 18.25 -14.02
N GLY A 355 -12.45 17.94 -12.76
CA GLY A 355 -13.49 17.00 -12.38
C GLY A 355 -14.90 17.51 -12.68
N ASP A 356 -15.88 16.62 -12.72
CA ASP A 356 -17.29 16.96 -12.97
C ASP A 356 -17.87 17.91 -11.91
N ASP A 357 -17.30 17.90 -10.70
CA ASP A 357 -17.64 18.80 -9.58
C ASP A 357 -16.90 20.14 -9.63
N GLY A 358 -16.11 20.39 -10.67
CA GLY A 358 -15.30 21.60 -10.85
C GLY A 358 -13.96 21.57 -10.11
N THR A 359 -13.60 20.47 -9.43
CA THR A 359 -12.29 20.32 -8.79
C THR A 359 -11.18 20.32 -9.83
N VAL A 360 -10.15 21.15 -9.64
CA VAL A 360 -8.99 21.22 -10.53
C VAL A 360 -7.88 20.32 -10.01
N TYR A 361 -7.47 19.36 -10.83
CA TYR A 361 -6.33 18.47 -10.58
C TYR A 361 -5.17 18.90 -11.47
N PRO A 362 -4.11 19.54 -10.92
CA PRO A 362 -2.99 20.01 -11.71
C PRO A 362 -2.25 18.85 -12.39
N LYS A 363 -1.51 19.18 -13.47
CA LYS A 363 -0.52 18.27 -14.03
C LYS A 363 0.38 17.73 -12.91
N GLY A 364 0.60 16.40 -12.88
CA GLY A 364 1.41 15.73 -11.87
C GLY A 364 0.67 15.22 -10.65
N THR A 365 -0.62 15.51 -10.54
CA THR A 365 -1.46 14.90 -9.50
C THR A 365 -1.35 13.38 -9.58
N ALA A 366 -1.16 12.74 -8.42
CA ALA A 366 -1.10 11.28 -8.32
C ALA A 366 -2.49 10.68 -8.55
N ILE A 367 -2.56 9.67 -9.44
CA ILE A 367 -3.79 8.89 -9.65
C ILE A 367 -3.98 7.88 -8.51
N PRO A 368 -2.97 7.10 -8.10
CA PRO A 368 -3.11 6.13 -7.01
C PRO A 368 -3.09 6.80 -5.64
N GLN A 369 -3.88 6.24 -4.73
CA GLN A 369 -3.84 6.54 -3.30
C GLN A 369 -3.13 5.40 -2.59
N ARG A 370 -2.08 5.70 -1.82
CA ARG A 370 -1.28 4.71 -1.10
C ARG A 370 -1.79 4.53 0.33
N ALA A 371 -1.85 3.27 0.76
CA ALA A 371 -2.11 2.86 2.13
C ALA A 371 -1.17 1.72 2.54
N ASP A 372 0.00 1.68 1.92
CA ASP A 372 1.06 0.72 2.19
C ASP A 372 1.70 0.96 3.58
N PHE A 373 2.27 -0.09 4.13
CA PHE A 373 2.89 -0.07 5.44
C PHE A 373 4.08 -1.02 5.54
N ASN A 374 5.07 -0.61 6.33
CA ASN A 374 6.26 -1.41 6.60
C ASN A 374 5.90 -2.68 7.38
N THR A 375 6.57 -3.78 7.10
CA THR A 375 6.43 -5.04 7.82
C THR A 375 7.77 -5.69 8.10
N LEU A 376 7.80 -6.53 9.12
CA LEU A 376 8.93 -7.41 9.44
C LEU A 376 8.54 -8.89 9.34
N ASP A 377 7.30 -9.15 8.95
CA ASP A 377 6.80 -10.51 8.74
C ASP A 377 7.36 -11.09 7.42
N ASN A 378 7.54 -12.40 7.38
CA ASN A 378 8.13 -13.08 6.22
C ASN A 378 7.32 -14.32 5.80
N PRO A 379 6.32 -14.22 4.94
CA PRO A 379 5.73 -12.99 4.37
C PRO A 379 4.61 -12.41 5.25
N PHE A 380 4.03 -13.19 6.16
CA PHE A 380 2.84 -12.83 6.95
C PHE A 380 3.07 -13.04 8.44
N ALA A 381 2.29 -12.37 9.28
CA ALA A 381 2.24 -12.66 10.71
C ALA A 381 1.65 -14.06 10.98
N TRP A 382 0.72 -14.49 10.14
CA TRP A 382 0.10 -15.81 10.20
C TRP A 382 -0.46 -16.24 8.84
N SER A 383 -0.42 -17.54 8.56
CA SER A 383 -1.02 -18.16 7.39
C SER A 383 -1.74 -19.45 7.74
N ALA A 384 -2.87 -19.71 7.09
CA ALA A 384 -3.57 -20.99 7.14
C ALA A 384 -2.80 -22.11 6.41
N ARG A 385 -1.87 -21.76 5.51
CA ARG A 385 -1.09 -22.70 4.68
C ARG A 385 0.40 -22.32 4.66
N PRO A 386 1.07 -22.31 5.84
CA PRO A 386 2.40 -21.75 5.99
C PRO A 386 3.45 -22.33 5.02
N GLY A 387 3.36 -23.61 4.68
CA GLY A 387 4.28 -24.23 3.71
C GLY A 387 4.04 -23.78 2.27
N VAL A 388 2.78 -23.53 1.89
CA VAL A 388 2.43 -23.03 0.54
C VAL A 388 2.81 -21.56 0.41
N ASP A 389 2.55 -20.77 1.44
CA ASP A 389 2.79 -19.34 1.45
C ASP A 389 4.27 -18.98 1.75
N GLY A 390 5.17 -19.98 1.83
CA GLY A 390 6.60 -19.75 2.01
C GLY A 390 6.97 -19.03 3.30
N MET A 391 6.22 -19.32 4.40
CA MET A 391 6.48 -18.70 5.70
C MET A 391 7.86 -19.03 6.22
N ALA A 392 8.67 -17.99 6.50
CA ALA A 392 9.97 -18.13 7.15
C ALA A 392 9.91 -17.62 8.59
N LYS A 393 10.79 -18.16 9.45
CA LYS A 393 10.85 -17.79 10.87
C LYS A 393 11.64 -16.49 11.11
N GLU A 394 12.60 -16.24 10.23
CA GLU A 394 13.47 -15.08 10.33
C GLU A 394 12.71 -13.83 9.87
N PRO A 395 12.69 -12.76 10.68
CA PRO A 395 12.15 -11.48 10.26
C PRO A 395 12.87 -10.96 9.01
N ALA A 396 12.10 -10.34 8.13
CA ALA A 396 12.64 -9.67 6.94
C ALA A 396 12.03 -8.28 6.79
N ALA A 397 12.82 -7.30 6.38
CA ALA A 397 12.29 -6.01 5.97
C ALA A 397 11.42 -6.18 4.73
N GLY A 398 10.27 -5.50 4.72
CA GLY A 398 9.38 -5.55 3.60
C GLY A 398 8.24 -4.54 3.71
N VAL A 399 7.39 -4.56 2.71
CA VAL A 399 6.20 -3.72 2.64
C VAL A 399 4.99 -4.55 2.24
N HIS A 400 3.88 -4.37 2.94
CA HIS A 400 2.58 -4.70 2.40
C HIS A 400 2.11 -3.51 1.56
N PHE A 401 2.30 -3.64 0.26
CA PHE A 401 1.96 -2.60 -0.70
C PHE A 401 0.46 -2.63 -0.94
N VAL A 402 -0.24 -1.68 -0.35
CA VAL A 402 -1.67 -1.44 -0.52
C VAL A 402 -1.83 -0.13 -1.29
N VAL A 403 -2.50 -0.20 -2.43
CA VAL A 403 -2.76 0.98 -3.26
C VAL A 403 -4.17 0.94 -3.84
N PHE A 404 -4.84 2.07 -3.76
CA PHE A 404 -6.16 2.28 -4.35
C PHE A 404 -6.02 2.98 -5.70
N ASN A 405 -6.76 2.50 -6.70
CA ASN A 405 -6.71 2.96 -8.08
C ASN A 405 -8.11 2.92 -8.71
N PRO A 406 -8.35 3.59 -9.86
CA PRO A 406 -9.59 3.42 -10.61
C PRO A 406 -9.80 1.99 -11.11
N SER A 407 -8.72 1.25 -11.41
CA SER A 407 -8.81 -0.10 -11.95
C SER A 407 -7.55 -0.94 -11.68
N SER A 408 -7.65 -2.25 -11.89
CA SER A 408 -6.52 -3.17 -11.89
C SER A 408 -5.45 -2.82 -12.94
N ASP A 409 -5.87 -2.25 -14.07
CA ASP A 409 -4.96 -1.88 -15.15
C ASP A 409 -4.10 -0.66 -14.78
N ASP A 410 -4.59 0.27 -13.96
CA ASP A 410 -3.79 1.41 -13.49
C ASP A 410 -2.58 0.94 -12.69
N PHE A 411 -2.77 -0.01 -11.77
CA PHE A 411 -1.66 -0.66 -11.09
C PHE A 411 -0.76 -1.42 -12.08
N ALA A 412 -1.36 -2.21 -12.96
CA ALA A 412 -0.61 -3.05 -13.89
C ALA A 412 0.28 -2.20 -14.83
N ARG A 413 -0.21 -1.06 -15.34
CA ARG A 413 0.58 -0.14 -16.17
C ARG A 413 1.74 0.47 -15.40
N THR A 414 1.47 0.94 -14.18
CA THR A 414 2.52 1.49 -13.30
C THR A 414 3.62 0.45 -13.05
N ARG A 415 3.23 -0.80 -12.77
CA ARG A 415 4.17 -1.88 -12.51
C ARG A 415 4.96 -2.31 -13.76
N ARG A 416 4.31 -2.33 -14.94
CA ARG A 416 4.99 -2.59 -16.22
C ARG A 416 6.01 -1.48 -16.56
N ALA A 417 5.69 -0.22 -16.26
CA ALA A 417 6.64 0.87 -16.46
C ALA A 417 7.94 0.67 -15.68
N MET A 418 7.87 0.11 -14.47
CA MET A 418 9.05 -0.30 -13.69
C MET A 418 9.81 -1.46 -14.36
N ASP A 419 9.19 -2.23 -15.23
CA ASP A 419 9.83 -3.28 -16.04
C ASP A 419 10.32 -2.75 -17.42
N GLY A 420 10.22 -1.43 -17.64
CA GLY A 420 10.60 -0.80 -18.90
C GLY A 420 9.55 -0.91 -20.01
N GLU A 421 8.31 -1.30 -19.68
CA GLU A 421 7.17 -1.28 -20.61
C GLU A 421 6.37 -0.01 -20.40
N LEU A 422 6.66 1.03 -21.19
CA LEU A 422 6.09 2.36 -21.00
C LEU A 422 4.65 2.45 -21.56
N PRO A 423 3.83 3.41 -21.07
CA PRO A 423 2.43 3.55 -21.50
C PRO A 423 2.23 3.86 -22.99
N ASP A 424 3.24 4.37 -23.68
CA ASP A 424 3.23 4.62 -25.11
C ASP A 424 3.52 3.38 -25.98
N GLY A 425 3.65 2.22 -25.35
CA GLY A 425 3.96 0.94 -25.99
C GLY A 425 5.46 0.67 -26.17
N THR A 426 6.33 1.58 -25.76
CA THR A 426 7.79 1.38 -25.83
C THR A 426 8.21 0.30 -24.83
N LYS A 427 9.04 -0.65 -25.30
CA LYS A 427 9.72 -1.64 -24.47
C LYS A 427 11.22 -1.37 -24.46
N LEU A 428 11.74 -1.02 -23.29
CA LEU A 428 13.18 -0.80 -23.11
C LEU A 428 13.89 -2.14 -22.95
N ALA A 429 15.09 -2.26 -23.53
CA ALA A 429 15.90 -3.48 -23.47
C ALA A 429 16.60 -3.60 -22.11
N ILE A 430 15.85 -3.85 -21.04
CA ILE A 430 16.35 -3.99 -19.67
C ILE A 430 16.33 -5.47 -19.26
N THR A 431 17.44 -5.95 -18.68
CA THR A 431 17.46 -7.26 -18.06
C THR A 431 16.66 -7.23 -16.75
N PRO A 432 15.65 -8.10 -16.59
CA PRO A 432 14.85 -8.14 -15.37
C PRO A 432 15.70 -8.32 -14.11
N ARG A 433 15.39 -7.60 -13.07
CA ARG A 433 16.07 -7.59 -11.76
C ARG A 433 17.56 -7.23 -11.81
N SER A 434 18.03 -6.64 -12.90
CA SER A 434 19.38 -6.08 -12.95
C SER A 434 19.46 -4.77 -12.16
N ARG A 435 20.67 -4.34 -11.82
CA ARG A 435 20.92 -3.03 -11.18
C ARG A 435 20.40 -1.83 -11.98
N MET A 436 20.12 -2.03 -13.28
CA MET A 436 19.61 -1.01 -14.19
C MET A 436 18.09 -0.81 -14.11
N GLN A 437 17.38 -1.62 -13.31
CA GLN A 437 15.92 -1.67 -13.27
C GLN A 437 15.32 -1.05 -12.01
N GLY A 438 15.89 0.03 -11.49
CA GLY A 438 15.36 0.68 -10.29
C GLY A 438 15.25 -0.29 -9.10
N PHE A 439 14.23 -0.14 -8.28
CA PHE A 439 14.01 -1.00 -7.10
C PHE A 439 13.78 -2.48 -7.40
N ASN A 440 13.41 -2.86 -8.63
CA ASN A 440 13.28 -4.28 -8.99
C ASN A 440 14.60 -5.06 -8.85
N ALA A 441 15.73 -4.36 -8.70
CA ALA A 441 17.03 -4.98 -8.40
C ALA A 441 17.09 -5.61 -6.99
N ILE A 442 16.33 -5.08 -6.05
CA ILE A 442 16.39 -5.44 -4.61
C ILE A 442 15.04 -5.83 -4.00
N LEU A 443 13.93 -5.52 -4.69
CA LEU A 443 12.59 -5.87 -4.25
C LEU A 443 12.17 -7.23 -4.82
N ARG A 444 11.48 -8.03 -4.01
CA ARG A 444 10.92 -9.32 -4.43
C ARG A 444 9.47 -9.42 -4.00
N THR A 445 8.56 -9.42 -4.96
CA THR A 445 7.14 -9.69 -4.70
C THR A 445 6.95 -11.17 -4.41
N THR A 446 6.36 -11.51 -3.27
CA THR A 446 6.06 -12.90 -2.90
C THR A 446 4.59 -13.26 -3.17
N HIS A 447 3.68 -12.32 -2.89
CA HIS A 447 2.24 -12.52 -3.02
C HIS A 447 1.57 -11.29 -3.60
N ARG A 448 0.48 -11.48 -4.37
CA ARG A 448 -0.37 -10.38 -4.80
C ARG A 448 -1.79 -10.81 -5.14
N GLN A 449 -2.72 -9.86 -4.97
CA GLN A 449 -4.10 -9.98 -5.39
C GLN A 449 -4.75 -8.61 -5.63
N ASN A 450 -5.75 -8.57 -6.50
CA ASN A 450 -6.60 -7.41 -6.74
C ASN A 450 -7.96 -7.60 -6.10
N PHE A 451 -8.51 -6.49 -5.60
CA PHE A 451 -9.82 -6.45 -4.93
C PHE A 451 -10.62 -5.23 -5.38
N LEU A 452 -11.92 -5.30 -5.26
CA LEU A 452 -12.82 -4.15 -5.36
C LEU A 452 -13.24 -3.73 -3.96
N VAL A 453 -13.09 -2.45 -3.64
CA VAL A 453 -13.61 -1.82 -2.43
C VAL A 453 -14.94 -1.16 -2.80
N PRO A 454 -16.09 -1.71 -2.39
CA PRO A 454 -17.38 -1.08 -2.64
C PRO A 454 -17.52 0.22 -1.85
N PRO A 455 -18.44 1.10 -2.24
CA PRO A 455 -18.79 2.24 -1.39
C PRO A 455 -19.32 1.75 -0.03
N ARG A 456 -19.20 2.59 0.99
CA ARG A 456 -19.61 2.25 2.37
C ARG A 456 -21.00 1.65 2.46
N ARG A 457 -21.96 2.17 1.67
CA ARG A 457 -23.36 1.70 1.64
C ARG A 457 -23.55 0.27 1.14
N ALA A 458 -22.57 -0.28 0.40
CA ALA A 458 -22.65 -1.60 -0.25
C ALA A 458 -21.48 -2.52 0.15
N ARG A 459 -20.76 -2.22 1.25
CA ARG A 459 -19.51 -2.91 1.61
C ARG A 459 -19.68 -4.35 2.08
N ALA A 460 -20.83 -4.66 2.70
CA ALA A 460 -21.09 -6.00 3.21
C ALA A 460 -21.72 -6.89 2.13
N PHE A 461 -20.99 -7.90 1.65
CA PHE A 461 -21.42 -8.85 0.64
C PHE A 461 -22.06 -8.18 -0.59
N PRO A 462 -21.33 -7.34 -1.33
CA PRO A 462 -21.87 -6.53 -2.43
C PRO A 462 -22.61 -7.38 -3.47
N LEU A 463 -23.69 -6.83 -4.02
CA LEU A 463 -24.59 -7.47 -5.01
C LEU A 463 -25.40 -8.66 -4.48
N SER A 464 -25.18 -9.12 -3.25
CA SER A 464 -25.91 -10.28 -2.72
C SER A 464 -27.40 -10.02 -2.50
N GLU A 465 -27.79 -8.77 -2.20
CA GLU A 465 -29.18 -8.32 -2.02
C GLU A 465 -29.97 -8.32 -3.34
N LEU A 466 -29.26 -8.28 -4.47
CA LEU A 466 -29.86 -8.31 -5.80
C LEU A 466 -30.05 -9.76 -6.33
N LYS A 467 -29.70 -10.74 -5.53
CA LYS A 467 -29.84 -12.16 -5.84
C LYS A 467 -31.29 -12.58 -5.53
N ARG A 468 -32.14 -12.59 -6.56
CA ARG A 468 -33.50 -13.11 -6.51
C ARG A 468 -33.56 -14.51 -7.07
#